data_91fd9330aeff67923bb7f0068a41c714
#
_entry.id   91fd9330aeff67923bb7f0068a41c714
#
_cell.length_a   1.000
_cell.length_b   1.000
_cell.length_c   1.000
_cell.angle_alpha   90.00
_cell.angle_beta   90.00
_cell.angle_gamma   90.00
#
_symmetry.space_group_name_H-M   'P 1'
#
loop_
_entity.id
_entity.type
_entity.pdbx_description
1 polymer ?
#
loop_
_entity_poly.entity_id
_entity_poly.type
_entity_poly.pdbx_seq_one_letter_code
_entity_poly.pdbx_strand_id
1 'polypeptide(L)'
;MTTIAEPIKRSHRYQNLLTDLKSGNKTILLDGPISTELDVRGVTMSSGKGRRASIDNREALIQVHMDYIKAGARIITTHTFGGNRDRLGQDFEELTRGAVECAMEARRRTETEDSVIIAGSIAYHTAQGPNNYDPKQDPESWESDINDLVELLKISGVDVMLLEMVGGPTFTVPIIRAVQSSRMPFWVGFSATDTDRTVGRIGRHESDLRVYDNPGTPVDDALPDLIRFAIEGEKETFKNDGDSGVDIIGAMHCKPDAPGKVLQAIQTHGWNGLMMAYPDDVREWDPSISKVVTGNDPVNVFSDHCLGWRRDFPKCTILGACCGFSVKHIAALNQSIGG
;
A
#
# COMPACT_ATOMS: atom_id res chain seq x y z
N MET A 1 -13.90 18.98 -29.36
CA MET A 1 -14.92 18.20 -28.65
C MET A 1 -14.33 17.84 -27.31
N THR A 2 -14.81 18.39 -26.25
CA THR A 2 -14.36 18.06 -24.88
C THR A 2 -14.95 16.70 -24.54
N THR A 3 -14.14 15.65 -24.60
CA THR A 3 -14.54 14.32 -24.14
C THR A 3 -14.82 14.43 -22.66
N ILE A 4 -16.05 14.20 -22.24
CA ILE A 4 -16.40 14.08 -20.82
C ILE A 4 -15.67 12.85 -20.31
N ALA A 5 -14.85 13.01 -19.27
CA ALA A 5 -14.15 11.90 -18.66
C ALA A 5 -15.16 10.88 -18.11
N GLU A 6 -14.91 9.58 -18.31
CA GLU A 6 -15.76 8.54 -17.74
C GLU A 6 -15.74 8.62 -16.21
N PRO A 7 -16.89 8.37 -15.53
CA PRO A 7 -16.95 8.40 -14.07
C PRO A 7 -16.06 7.31 -13.46
N ILE A 8 -15.58 7.56 -12.24
CA ILE A 8 -14.84 6.57 -11.45
C ILE A 8 -15.74 5.36 -11.16
N LYS A 9 -15.32 4.18 -11.60
CA LYS A 9 -16.09 2.94 -11.43
C LYS A 9 -15.77 2.27 -10.10
N ARG A 10 -16.67 2.38 -9.14
CA ARG A 10 -16.58 1.72 -7.83
C ARG A 10 -17.49 0.48 -7.78
N SER A 11 -16.95 -0.70 -7.42
CA SER A 11 -17.76 -1.90 -7.23
C SER A 11 -18.76 -1.72 -6.07
N HIS A 12 -19.85 -2.50 -6.06
CA HIS A 12 -20.87 -2.41 -4.99
C HIS A 12 -20.26 -2.69 -3.60
N ARG A 13 -19.38 -3.71 -3.48
CA ARG A 13 -18.71 -4.02 -2.21
C ARG A 13 -17.80 -2.89 -1.75
N TYR A 14 -17.14 -2.21 -2.69
CA TYR A 14 -16.31 -1.05 -2.38
C TYR A 14 -17.13 0.16 -1.94
N GLN A 15 -18.29 0.39 -2.55
CA GLN A 15 -19.22 1.44 -2.12
C GLN A 15 -19.75 1.17 -0.70
N ASN A 16 -20.06 -0.10 -0.38
CA ASN A 16 -20.47 -0.51 0.97
C ASN A 16 -19.33 -0.25 1.99
N LEU A 17 -18.09 -0.59 1.66
CA LEU A 17 -16.93 -0.28 2.49
C LEU A 17 -16.82 1.23 2.77
N LEU A 18 -16.90 2.06 1.74
CA LEU A 18 -16.83 3.52 1.90
C LEU A 18 -17.96 4.05 2.77
N THR A 19 -19.16 3.48 2.68
CA THR A 19 -20.30 3.84 3.52
C THR A 19 -20.02 3.50 4.98
N ASP A 20 -19.52 2.30 5.26
CA ASP A 20 -19.12 1.86 6.60
C ASP A 20 -18.05 2.80 7.19
N LEU A 21 -17.01 3.12 6.42
CA LEU A 21 -15.92 4.02 6.86
C LEU A 21 -16.40 5.44 7.12
N LYS A 22 -17.25 6.00 6.25
CA LYS A 22 -17.80 7.35 6.39
C LYS A 22 -18.76 7.50 7.57
N SER A 23 -19.36 6.40 8.05
CA SER A 23 -20.17 6.42 9.27
C SER A 23 -19.36 6.82 10.51
N GLY A 24 -18.04 6.67 10.47
CA GLY A 24 -17.11 6.99 11.56
C GLY A 24 -17.15 6.01 12.75
N ASN A 25 -18.12 5.09 12.76
CA ASN A 25 -18.36 4.17 13.88
C ASN A 25 -17.59 2.85 13.76
N LYS A 26 -17.03 2.57 12.58
CA LYS A 26 -16.33 1.32 12.31
C LYS A 26 -14.85 1.54 12.04
N THR A 27 -14.04 0.63 12.54
CA THR A 27 -12.66 0.45 12.13
C THR A 27 -12.61 -0.77 11.22
N ILE A 28 -12.01 -0.64 10.06
CA ILE A 28 -11.86 -1.72 9.08
C ILE A 28 -10.40 -2.15 9.04
N LEU A 29 -10.15 -3.44 9.05
CA LEU A 29 -8.80 -3.97 9.00
C LEU A 29 -8.33 -4.21 7.56
N LEU A 30 -7.17 -3.68 7.26
CA LEU A 30 -6.31 -4.08 6.16
C LEU A 30 -5.52 -5.31 6.61
N ASP A 31 -5.12 -6.15 5.68
CA ASP A 31 -4.22 -7.28 5.94
C ASP A 31 -2.83 -6.85 6.46
N GLY A 32 -1.91 -7.74 6.39
CA GLY A 32 -0.51 -7.55 6.80
C GLY A 32 0.47 -8.09 5.75
N PRO A 33 1.75 -8.24 6.13
CA PRO A 33 2.83 -8.52 5.20
C PRO A 33 2.72 -9.92 4.59
N ILE A 34 2.42 -9.99 3.30
CA ILE A 34 2.33 -11.26 2.55
C ILE A 34 3.68 -11.97 2.50
N SER A 35 4.76 -11.24 2.22
CA SER A 35 6.10 -11.84 2.10
C SER A 35 6.59 -12.48 3.41
N THR A 36 6.34 -11.84 4.55
CA THR A 36 6.67 -12.40 5.88
C THR A 36 5.91 -13.71 6.12
N GLU A 37 4.63 -13.76 5.78
CA GLU A 37 3.81 -14.96 5.95
C GLU A 37 4.18 -16.06 4.96
N LEU A 38 4.63 -15.73 3.75
CA LEU A 38 5.19 -16.69 2.80
C LEU A 38 6.52 -17.27 3.31
N ASP A 39 7.40 -16.42 3.87
CA ASP A 39 8.68 -16.86 4.45
C ASP A 39 8.47 -17.89 5.56
N VAL A 40 7.51 -17.66 6.46
CA VAL A 40 7.15 -18.62 7.52
C VAL A 40 6.68 -19.96 6.95
N ARG A 41 6.11 -19.98 5.75
CA ARG A 41 5.65 -21.17 5.03
C ARG A 41 6.73 -21.77 4.12
N GLY A 42 7.97 -21.28 4.18
CA GLY A 42 9.09 -21.78 3.38
C GLY A 42 9.12 -21.30 1.92
N VAL A 43 8.28 -20.32 1.57
CA VAL A 43 8.25 -19.66 0.25
C VAL A 43 8.97 -18.34 0.35
N THR A 44 10.31 -18.35 0.37
CA THR A 44 11.12 -17.20 0.74
C THR A 44 11.42 -16.27 -0.42
N MET A 45 11.49 -14.97 -0.12
CA MET A 45 11.89 -13.95 -1.09
C MET A 45 13.36 -14.08 -1.49
N SER A 46 14.24 -14.46 -0.57
CA SER A 46 15.68 -14.65 -0.80
C SER A 46 15.98 -15.77 -1.80
N SER A 47 15.16 -16.81 -1.85
CA SER A 47 15.29 -17.89 -2.84
C SER A 47 14.67 -17.57 -4.21
N GLY A 48 14.07 -16.40 -4.37
CA GLY A 48 13.28 -16.04 -5.54
C GLY A 48 11.88 -16.66 -5.62
N LYS A 49 11.61 -17.69 -4.80
CA LYS A 49 10.31 -18.37 -4.78
C LYS A 49 9.16 -17.46 -4.36
N GLY A 50 9.43 -16.55 -3.43
CA GLY A 50 8.44 -15.61 -2.96
C GLY A 50 7.92 -14.68 -4.06
N ARG A 51 8.79 -14.19 -4.96
CA ARG A 51 8.38 -13.36 -6.10
C ARG A 51 7.45 -14.09 -7.07
N ARG A 52 7.66 -15.39 -7.23
CA ARG A 52 6.90 -16.25 -8.13
C ARG A 52 5.76 -16.97 -7.42
N ALA A 53 5.42 -16.58 -6.19
CA ALA A 53 4.43 -17.29 -5.38
C ALA A 53 3.06 -17.37 -6.06
N SER A 54 2.68 -16.38 -6.84
CA SER A 54 1.41 -16.36 -7.58
C SER A 54 1.35 -17.39 -8.73
N ILE A 55 2.47 -17.94 -9.13
CA ILE A 55 2.54 -19.01 -10.14
C ILE A 55 2.96 -20.33 -9.48
N ASP A 56 4.14 -20.34 -8.85
CA ASP A 56 4.80 -21.57 -8.42
C ASP A 56 4.33 -22.06 -7.04
N ASN A 57 3.72 -21.20 -6.24
CA ASN A 57 3.28 -21.51 -4.86
C ASN A 57 1.88 -20.91 -4.58
N ARG A 58 0.98 -21.00 -5.57
CA ARG A 58 -0.37 -20.41 -5.53
C ARG A 58 -1.14 -20.75 -4.26
N GLU A 59 -1.13 -22.02 -3.86
CA GLU A 59 -1.87 -22.46 -2.67
C GLU A 59 -1.35 -21.82 -1.38
N ALA A 60 -0.03 -21.65 -1.26
CA ALA A 60 0.54 -20.94 -0.11
C ALA A 60 0.11 -19.46 -0.08
N LEU A 61 0.10 -18.79 -1.23
CA LEU A 61 -0.35 -17.40 -1.33
C LEU A 61 -1.86 -17.27 -1.04
N ILE A 62 -2.69 -18.16 -1.59
CA ILE A 62 -4.12 -18.21 -1.30
C ILE A 62 -4.35 -18.39 0.21
N GLN A 63 -3.62 -19.31 0.85
CA GLN A 63 -3.74 -19.55 2.28
C GLN A 63 -3.36 -18.35 3.12
N VAL A 64 -2.33 -17.58 2.74
CA VAL A 64 -1.96 -16.32 3.40
C VAL A 64 -3.13 -15.34 3.38
N HIS A 65 -3.73 -15.11 2.22
CA HIS A 65 -4.89 -14.22 2.11
C HIS A 65 -6.10 -14.73 2.94
N MET A 66 -6.37 -16.04 2.90
CA MET A 66 -7.44 -16.65 3.72
C MET A 66 -7.20 -16.44 5.22
N ASP A 67 -5.96 -16.57 5.67
CA ASP A 67 -5.62 -16.40 7.08
C ASP A 67 -5.82 -14.96 7.54
N TYR A 68 -5.48 -13.97 6.72
CA TYR A 68 -5.79 -12.56 7.00
C TYR A 68 -7.29 -12.29 7.01
N ILE A 69 -8.06 -12.83 6.07
CA ILE A 69 -9.53 -12.69 6.07
C ILE A 69 -10.11 -13.28 7.35
N LYS A 70 -9.69 -14.49 7.75
CA LYS A 70 -10.13 -15.14 9.00
C LYS A 70 -9.69 -14.37 10.26
N ALA A 71 -8.57 -13.65 10.20
CA ALA A 71 -8.14 -12.77 11.26
C ALA A 71 -8.96 -11.47 11.38
N GLY A 72 -9.87 -11.21 10.44
CA GLY A 72 -10.78 -10.07 10.45
C GLY A 72 -10.46 -9.00 9.39
N ALA A 73 -9.47 -9.21 8.52
CA ALA A 73 -9.21 -8.28 7.43
C ALA A 73 -10.38 -8.24 6.43
N ARG A 74 -10.87 -7.05 6.14
CA ARG A 74 -11.86 -6.78 5.09
C ARG A 74 -11.26 -6.13 3.85
N ILE A 75 -9.98 -5.84 3.91
CA ILE A 75 -9.17 -5.35 2.79
C ILE A 75 -7.97 -6.27 2.70
N ILE A 76 -7.77 -6.91 1.55
CA ILE A 76 -6.58 -7.72 1.27
C ILE A 76 -5.84 -7.13 0.08
N THR A 77 -4.52 -7.07 0.18
CA THR A 77 -3.64 -6.54 -0.86
C THR A 77 -3.22 -7.64 -1.83
N THR A 78 -3.03 -7.31 -3.11
CA THR A 78 -2.46 -8.25 -4.07
C THR A 78 -0.94 -8.40 -3.84
N HIS A 79 -0.40 -9.56 -4.17
CA HIS A 79 1.05 -9.82 -4.10
C HIS A 79 1.78 -9.21 -5.31
N THR A 80 1.56 -7.93 -5.56
CA THR A 80 2.13 -7.16 -6.68
C THR A 80 3.07 -6.04 -6.25
N PHE A 81 3.39 -5.97 -4.96
CA PHE A 81 4.34 -5.00 -4.41
C PHE A 81 5.71 -5.10 -5.10
N GLY A 82 6.16 -4.01 -5.72
CA GLY A 82 7.38 -3.98 -6.52
C GLY A 82 7.33 -4.88 -7.76
N GLY A 83 6.13 -5.18 -8.25
CA GLY A 83 5.87 -6.04 -9.40
C GLY A 83 5.84 -5.27 -10.72
N ASN A 84 6.87 -4.49 -11.04
CA ASN A 84 6.99 -3.79 -12.32
C ASN A 84 7.63 -4.68 -13.40
N ARG A 85 7.39 -4.33 -14.66
CA ARG A 85 7.88 -5.08 -15.84
C ARG A 85 9.40 -5.19 -15.87
N ASP A 86 10.12 -4.12 -15.56
CA ASP A 86 11.58 -4.11 -15.51
C ASP A 86 12.13 -5.19 -14.57
N ARG A 87 11.48 -5.39 -13.42
CA ARG A 87 11.89 -6.36 -12.42
C ARG A 87 11.45 -7.79 -12.72
N LEU A 88 10.27 -7.97 -13.29
CA LEU A 88 9.65 -9.28 -13.53
C LEU A 88 9.90 -9.80 -14.95
N GLY A 89 10.31 -8.93 -15.88
CA GLY A 89 10.59 -9.31 -17.26
C GLY A 89 9.40 -9.96 -17.95
N GLN A 90 9.63 -11.11 -18.56
CA GLN A 90 8.62 -11.86 -19.31
C GLN A 90 7.48 -12.41 -18.43
N ASP A 91 7.74 -12.62 -17.15
CA ASP A 91 6.75 -13.17 -16.22
C ASP A 91 5.79 -12.10 -15.65
N PHE A 92 6.00 -10.80 -15.99
CA PHE A 92 5.25 -9.67 -15.43
C PHE A 92 3.73 -9.87 -15.50
N GLU A 93 3.22 -10.18 -16.68
CA GLU A 93 1.77 -10.30 -16.88
C GLU A 93 1.19 -11.51 -16.13
N GLU A 94 1.84 -12.66 -16.25
CA GLU A 94 1.38 -13.89 -15.61
C GLU A 94 1.42 -13.80 -14.09
N LEU A 95 2.51 -13.25 -13.52
CA LEU A 95 2.66 -13.05 -12.08
C LEU A 95 1.63 -12.08 -11.51
N THR A 96 1.38 -10.97 -12.22
CA THR A 96 0.41 -9.96 -11.78
C THR A 96 -1.01 -10.49 -11.81
N ARG A 97 -1.42 -11.15 -12.90
CA ARG A 97 -2.75 -11.79 -12.99
C ARG A 97 -2.90 -12.87 -11.94
N GLY A 98 -1.91 -13.74 -11.81
CA GLY A 98 -1.91 -14.81 -10.81
C GLY A 98 -2.02 -14.30 -9.37
N ALA A 99 -1.42 -13.15 -9.06
CA ALA A 99 -1.53 -12.53 -7.74
C ALA A 99 -2.96 -12.06 -7.44
N VAL A 100 -3.63 -11.43 -8.41
CA VAL A 100 -5.04 -11.02 -8.26
C VAL A 100 -5.95 -12.25 -8.17
N GLU A 101 -5.73 -13.25 -9.00
CA GLU A 101 -6.50 -14.51 -8.96
C GLU A 101 -6.37 -15.23 -7.61
N CYS A 102 -5.17 -15.26 -7.00
CA CYS A 102 -4.98 -15.85 -5.67
C CYS A 102 -5.78 -15.11 -4.60
N ALA A 103 -5.80 -13.78 -4.63
CA ALA A 103 -6.62 -12.98 -3.71
C ALA A 103 -8.12 -13.21 -3.94
N MET A 104 -8.57 -13.27 -5.19
CA MET A 104 -9.97 -13.59 -5.52
C MET A 104 -10.38 -15.00 -5.07
N GLU A 105 -9.52 -15.98 -5.25
CA GLU A 105 -9.79 -17.35 -4.81
C GLU A 105 -9.82 -17.47 -3.29
N ALA A 106 -8.96 -16.75 -2.56
CA ALA A 106 -9.04 -16.69 -1.11
C ALA A 106 -10.36 -16.09 -0.63
N ARG A 107 -10.81 -15.00 -1.23
CA ARG A 107 -12.10 -14.36 -0.96
C ARG A 107 -13.25 -15.32 -1.22
N ARG A 108 -13.23 -16.06 -2.32
CA ARG A 108 -14.23 -17.06 -2.67
C ARG A 108 -14.27 -18.23 -1.67
N ARG A 109 -13.08 -18.79 -1.31
CA ARG A 109 -12.99 -19.90 -0.37
C ARG A 109 -13.41 -19.55 1.05
N THR A 110 -13.38 -18.28 1.39
CA THR A 110 -13.83 -17.76 2.70
C THR A 110 -15.28 -17.27 2.68
N GLU A 111 -15.96 -17.37 1.53
CA GLU A 111 -17.36 -16.95 1.34
C GLU A 111 -17.58 -15.46 1.71
N THR A 112 -16.61 -14.60 1.29
CA THR A 112 -16.60 -13.17 1.65
C THR A 112 -16.66 -12.25 0.43
N GLU A 113 -17.22 -12.73 -0.69
CA GLU A 113 -17.27 -12.02 -1.97
C GLU A 113 -17.95 -10.64 -1.88
N ASP A 114 -18.92 -10.49 -0.99
CA ASP A 114 -19.68 -9.25 -0.83
C ASP A 114 -19.09 -8.30 0.22
N SER A 115 -18.12 -8.75 1.02
CA SER A 115 -17.63 -8.00 2.18
C SER A 115 -16.13 -7.68 2.15
N VAL A 116 -15.32 -8.52 1.53
CA VAL A 116 -13.87 -8.30 1.40
C VAL A 116 -13.56 -7.66 0.06
N ILE A 117 -12.78 -6.59 0.07
CA ILE A 117 -12.27 -5.94 -1.14
C ILE A 117 -10.83 -6.36 -1.40
N ILE A 118 -10.44 -6.29 -2.68
CA ILE A 118 -9.08 -6.56 -3.14
C ILE A 118 -8.47 -5.24 -3.57
N ALA A 119 -7.39 -4.84 -2.87
CA ALA A 119 -6.60 -3.68 -3.18
C ALA A 119 -5.40 -4.08 -4.04
N GLY A 120 -5.33 -3.55 -5.25
CA GLY A 120 -4.20 -3.74 -6.16
C GLY A 120 -2.99 -2.96 -5.65
N SER A 121 -2.01 -3.64 -5.07
CA SER A 121 -0.80 -3.01 -4.55
C SER A 121 0.09 -2.49 -5.66
N ILE A 122 0.44 -1.21 -5.60
CA ILE A 122 1.35 -0.52 -6.51
C ILE A 122 2.42 0.14 -5.64
N ALA A 123 3.62 -0.43 -5.65
CA ALA A 123 4.79 0.15 -5.00
C ALA A 123 5.95 0.17 -5.98
N TYR A 124 6.66 1.26 -6.00
CA TYR A 124 7.82 1.39 -6.85
C TYR A 124 9.11 1.42 -6.02
N HIS A 125 9.94 0.41 -6.26
CA HIS A 125 11.31 0.35 -5.74
C HIS A 125 12.32 0.53 -6.88
N THR A 126 13.02 1.65 -6.87
CA THR A 126 14.06 1.96 -7.86
C THR A 126 15.30 1.09 -7.76
N ALA A 127 15.50 0.41 -6.66
CA ALA A 127 16.86 0.09 -6.28
C ALA A 127 17.40 -1.26 -6.74
N GLN A 128 16.66 -2.15 -7.41
CA GLN A 128 17.21 -3.51 -7.61
C GLN A 128 16.63 -4.32 -8.77
N GLY A 129 16.29 -3.68 -9.89
CA GLY A 129 16.09 -4.41 -11.14
C GLY A 129 17.44 -4.80 -11.77
N PRO A 130 17.48 -5.81 -12.65
CA PRO A 130 18.71 -6.19 -13.36
C PRO A 130 19.28 -5.06 -14.21
N ASN A 131 18.51 -4.04 -14.53
CA ASN A 131 18.89 -2.94 -15.41
C ASN A 131 19.26 -1.65 -14.68
N ASN A 132 19.29 -1.61 -13.33
CA ASN A 132 19.54 -0.40 -12.53
C ASN A 132 18.70 0.81 -13.01
N TYR A 133 17.43 0.56 -13.29
CA TYR A 133 16.53 1.54 -13.85
C TYR A 133 16.35 2.74 -12.88
N ASP A 134 16.73 3.91 -13.36
CA ASP A 134 16.54 5.17 -12.65
C ASP A 134 15.49 6.00 -13.41
N PRO A 135 14.30 6.24 -12.85
CA PRO A 135 13.25 7.01 -13.50
C PRO A 135 13.67 8.46 -13.82
N LYS A 136 14.75 8.95 -13.19
CA LYS A 136 15.33 10.26 -13.55
C LYS A 136 16.09 10.21 -14.87
N GLN A 137 16.58 9.03 -15.26
CA GLN A 137 17.32 8.84 -16.51
C GLN A 137 16.43 8.41 -17.68
N ASP A 138 15.35 7.67 -17.39
CA ASP A 138 14.38 7.22 -18.40
C ASP A 138 12.94 7.29 -17.86
N PRO A 139 12.38 8.50 -17.74
CA PRO A 139 11.04 8.69 -17.21
C PRO A 139 9.95 8.11 -18.11
N GLU A 140 10.14 8.07 -19.43
CA GLU A 140 9.12 7.57 -20.36
C GLU A 140 8.91 6.07 -20.23
N SER A 141 9.98 5.29 -20.16
CA SER A 141 9.92 3.85 -19.94
C SER A 141 9.29 3.53 -18.58
N TRP A 142 9.63 4.31 -17.56
CA TRP A 142 9.09 4.13 -16.22
C TRP A 142 7.59 4.44 -16.13
N GLU A 143 7.14 5.53 -16.75
CA GLU A 143 5.70 5.84 -16.85
C GLU A 143 4.95 4.76 -17.63
N SER A 144 5.55 4.22 -18.69
CA SER A 144 4.98 3.11 -19.46
C SER A 144 4.78 1.86 -18.59
N ASP A 145 5.79 1.47 -17.81
CA ASP A 145 5.72 0.30 -16.92
C ASP A 145 4.64 0.44 -15.84
N ILE A 146 4.48 1.66 -15.30
CA ILE A 146 3.41 1.94 -14.34
C ILE A 146 2.04 1.85 -15.00
N ASN A 147 1.86 2.45 -16.17
CA ASN A 147 0.60 2.37 -16.90
C ASN A 147 0.23 0.92 -17.21
N ASP A 148 1.20 0.09 -17.60
CA ASP A 148 0.99 -1.34 -17.84
C ASP A 148 0.51 -2.07 -16.56
N LEU A 149 1.14 -1.80 -15.42
CA LEU A 149 0.75 -2.40 -14.14
C LEU A 149 -0.66 -1.96 -13.72
N VAL A 150 -0.94 -0.67 -13.80
CA VAL A 150 -2.26 -0.10 -13.45
C VAL A 150 -3.36 -0.70 -14.32
N GLU A 151 -3.16 -0.75 -15.64
CA GLU A 151 -4.15 -1.32 -16.54
C GLU A 151 -4.33 -2.82 -16.31
N LEU A 152 -3.24 -3.56 -16.06
CA LEU A 152 -3.28 -4.98 -15.80
C LEU A 152 -4.04 -5.31 -14.49
N LEU A 153 -3.82 -4.55 -13.43
CA LEU A 153 -4.58 -4.67 -12.18
C LEU A 153 -6.07 -4.38 -12.38
N LYS A 154 -6.38 -3.30 -13.13
CA LYS A 154 -7.75 -2.91 -13.48
C LYS A 154 -8.49 -4.01 -14.22
N ILE A 155 -7.93 -4.53 -15.33
CA ILE A 155 -8.58 -5.58 -16.12
C ILE A 155 -8.61 -6.93 -15.39
N SER A 156 -7.71 -7.16 -14.43
CA SER A 156 -7.75 -8.33 -13.54
C SER A 156 -8.81 -8.23 -12.47
N GLY A 157 -9.44 -7.06 -12.27
CA GLY A 157 -10.64 -6.89 -11.45
C GLY A 157 -10.40 -6.59 -9.98
N VAL A 158 -9.33 -5.88 -9.63
CA VAL A 158 -9.18 -5.31 -8.29
C VAL A 158 -10.26 -4.27 -8.01
N ASP A 159 -10.62 -4.07 -6.74
CA ASP A 159 -11.69 -3.14 -6.34
C ASP A 159 -11.17 -1.69 -6.21
N VAL A 160 -9.89 -1.53 -5.85
CA VAL A 160 -9.23 -0.25 -5.61
C VAL A 160 -7.73 -0.39 -5.88
N MET A 161 -7.08 0.69 -6.31
CA MET A 161 -5.62 0.76 -6.38
C MET A 161 -5.07 1.27 -5.06
N LEU A 162 -4.08 0.59 -4.49
CA LEU A 162 -3.39 0.99 -3.28
C LEU A 162 -1.94 1.36 -3.61
N LEU A 163 -1.65 2.66 -3.58
CA LEU A 163 -0.31 3.18 -3.79
C LEU A 163 0.46 3.07 -2.47
N GLU A 164 1.50 2.25 -2.47
CA GLU A 164 2.27 1.90 -1.28
C GLU A 164 3.69 2.46 -1.36
N MET A 165 4.26 2.76 -0.20
CA MET A 165 5.59 3.35 -0.07
C MET A 165 5.76 4.61 -0.93
N VAL A 166 4.69 5.40 -1.01
CA VAL A 166 4.73 6.65 -1.72
C VAL A 166 5.63 7.62 -0.96
N GLY A 167 6.58 8.17 -1.68
CA GLY A 167 7.61 9.04 -1.13
C GLY A 167 7.71 10.36 -1.88
N GLY A 168 8.89 10.69 -2.38
CA GLY A 168 9.15 11.94 -3.08
C GLY A 168 8.39 12.12 -4.40
N PRO A 169 8.30 13.37 -4.88
CA PRO A 169 7.50 13.73 -6.06
C PRO A 169 7.89 12.99 -7.33
N THR A 170 9.17 12.72 -7.52
CA THR A 170 9.72 12.06 -8.72
C THR A 170 9.04 10.72 -9.01
N PHE A 171 8.72 9.96 -7.96
CA PHE A 171 8.10 8.64 -8.09
C PHE A 171 6.58 8.69 -7.94
N THR A 172 6.12 9.56 -7.05
CA THR A 172 4.71 9.64 -6.67
C THR A 172 3.84 10.22 -7.77
N VAL A 173 4.28 11.31 -8.39
CA VAL A 173 3.46 12.04 -9.36
C VAL A 173 3.10 11.17 -10.57
N PRO A 174 4.03 10.45 -11.21
CA PRO A 174 3.67 9.56 -12.32
C PRO A 174 2.73 8.42 -11.92
N ILE A 175 2.90 7.82 -10.72
CA ILE A 175 2.00 6.77 -10.23
C ILE A 175 0.59 7.31 -10.05
N ILE A 176 0.44 8.45 -9.39
CA ILE A 176 -0.87 9.09 -9.19
C ILE A 176 -1.50 9.40 -10.55
N ARG A 177 -0.74 9.96 -11.48
CA ARG A 177 -1.21 10.26 -12.85
C ARG A 177 -1.73 9.01 -13.58
N ALA A 178 -0.97 7.92 -13.54
CA ALA A 178 -1.37 6.67 -14.17
C ALA A 178 -2.69 6.13 -13.58
N VAL A 179 -2.81 6.13 -12.26
CA VAL A 179 -4.01 5.63 -11.59
C VAL A 179 -5.22 6.55 -11.83
N GLN A 180 -5.04 7.86 -11.80
CA GLN A 180 -6.10 8.82 -12.15
C GLN A 180 -6.57 8.62 -13.59
N SER A 181 -5.64 8.43 -14.53
CA SER A 181 -5.95 8.18 -15.94
C SER A 181 -6.73 6.88 -16.15
N SER A 182 -6.50 5.87 -15.32
CA SER A 182 -7.22 4.59 -15.36
C SER A 182 -8.69 4.69 -14.95
N ARG A 183 -9.09 5.78 -14.28
CA ARG A 183 -10.43 5.99 -13.71
C ARG A 183 -10.83 4.93 -12.68
N MET A 184 -9.84 4.35 -12.01
CA MET A 184 -10.06 3.50 -10.83
C MET A 184 -10.03 4.34 -9.54
N PRO A 185 -10.80 3.96 -8.50
CA PRO A 185 -10.61 4.55 -7.18
C PRO A 185 -9.23 4.17 -6.64
N PHE A 186 -8.63 5.05 -5.83
CA PHE A 186 -7.32 4.76 -5.28
C PHE A 186 -7.10 5.33 -3.87
N TRP A 187 -6.14 4.75 -3.18
CA TRP A 187 -5.65 5.17 -1.88
C TRP A 187 -4.15 5.46 -1.95
N VAL A 188 -3.69 6.33 -1.08
CA VAL A 188 -2.28 6.73 -1.04
C VAL A 188 -1.71 6.47 0.35
N GLY A 189 -0.71 5.59 0.44
CA GLY A 189 0.06 5.29 1.64
C GLY A 189 1.43 5.95 1.61
N PHE A 190 1.62 7.02 2.37
CA PHE A 190 2.90 7.68 2.50
C PHE A 190 3.82 6.92 3.45
N SER A 191 5.02 6.63 2.98
CA SER A 191 6.11 6.09 3.80
C SER A 191 7.00 7.22 4.25
N ALA A 192 7.18 7.33 5.55
CA ALA A 192 8.05 8.34 6.14
C ALA A 192 8.99 7.72 7.18
N THR A 193 10.15 8.30 7.32
CA THR A 193 11.18 7.86 8.28
C THR A 193 11.79 9.06 8.98
N ASP A 194 12.12 8.87 10.23
CA ASP A 194 12.94 9.79 11.03
C ASP A 194 14.44 9.55 10.86
N THR A 195 14.83 8.64 9.95
CA THR A 195 16.24 8.27 9.77
C THR A 195 16.71 8.58 8.36
N ASP A 196 17.92 9.10 8.24
CA ASP A 196 18.68 9.12 6.99
C ASP A 196 18.96 7.68 6.56
N ARG A 197 18.06 7.08 5.79
CA ARG A 197 18.35 5.86 5.07
C ARG A 197 19.19 6.18 3.84
N THR A 198 20.41 6.63 4.07
CA THR A 198 21.45 6.44 3.08
C THR A 198 21.77 4.96 3.01
N VAL A 199 21.86 4.43 1.80
CA VAL A 199 22.22 3.04 1.52
C VAL A 199 23.27 2.55 2.53
N GLY A 200 22.89 1.67 3.45
CA GLY A 200 23.77 1.00 4.39
C GLY A 200 24.03 1.68 5.74
N ARG A 201 23.41 2.81 6.08
CA ARG A 201 23.54 3.38 7.44
C ARG A 201 22.20 3.88 7.98
N ILE A 202 21.80 3.30 9.08
CA ILE A 202 20.72 3.81 9.94
C ILE A 202 21.34 4.89 10.83
N GLY A 203 21.24 6.16 10.40
CA GLY A 203 21.58 7.31 11.24
C GLY A 203 20.29 7.83 11.86
N ARG A 204 20.20 7.86 13.19
CA ARG A 204 19.08 8.47 13.90
C ARG A 204 19.32 9.97 14.04
N HIS A 205 18.47 10.79 13.46
CA HIS A 205 18.22 12.15 13.92
C HIS A 205 16.78 12.22 14.43
N GLU A 206 16.59 12.48 15.70
CA GLU A 206 15.33 12.33 16.44
C GLU A 206 14.26 13.40 16.14
N SER A 207 14.50 14.36 15.27
CA SER A 207 13.63 15.53 15.12
C SER A 207 13.02 15.74 13.72
N ASP A 208 13.41 14.98 12.71
CA ASP A 208 13.05 15.30 11.33
C ASP A 208 12.39 14.11 10.63
N LEU A 209 11.11 14.23 10.32
CA LEU A 209 10.35 13.22 9.60
C LEU A 209 10.49 13.46 8.09
N ARG A 210 11.00 12.48 7.36
CA ARG A 210 11.22 12.56 5.91
C ARG A 210 10.38 11.54 5.17
N VAL A 211 9.83 11.92 4.02
CA VAL A 211 9.26 10.95 3.07
C VAL A 211 10.39 10.15 2.43
N TYR A 212 10.05 8.92 2.06
CA TYR A 212 11.01 7.99 1.47
C TYR A 212 11.39 8.47 0.05
N ASP A 213 12.50 9.18 -0.04
CA ASP A 213 13.15 9.58 -1.29
C ASP A 213 14.68 9.55 -1.06
N ASN A 214 15.47 9.48 -2.10
CA ASN A 214 16.93 9.55 -2.01
C ASN A 214 17.40 10.91 -2.58
N PRO A 215 17.83 11.87 -1.74
CA PRO A 215 18.26 11.82 -0.34
C PRO A 215 17.18 11.97 0.75
N GLY A 216 15.90 11.84 0.46
CA GLY A 216 14.80 12.05 1.38
C GLY A 216 14.38 13.52 1.51
N THR A 217 13.08 13.77 1.34
CA THR A 217 12.49 15.10 1.44
C THR A 217 11.75 15.23 2.75
N PRO A 218 11.90 16.35 3.50
CA PRO A 218 11.08 16.58 4.69
C PRO A 218 9.59 16.43 4.38
N VAL A 219 8.86 15.84 5.31
CA VAL A 219 7.41 15.58 5.16
C VAL A 219 6.67 16.87 4.85
N ASP A 220 6.96 17.94 5.58
CA ASP A 220 6.31 19.23 5.42
C ASP A 220 6.61 19.92 4.07
N ASP A 221 7.71 19.55 3.43
CA ASP A 221 8.05 20.07 2.09
C ASP A 221 7.38 19.27 0.97
N ALA A 222 7.22 17.95 1.15
CA ALA A 222 6.72 17.06 0.09
C ALA A 222 5.19 16.89 0.12
N LEU A 223 4.59 16.72 1.29
CA LEU A 223 3.17 16.38 1.42
C LEU A 223 2.22 17.41 0.84
N PRO A 224 2.40 18.74 0.98
CA PRO A 224 1.44 19.71 0.45
C PRO A 224 1.18 19.53 -1.04
N ASP A 225 2.23 19.41 -1.82
CA ASP A 225 2.13 19.25 -3.26
C ASP A 225 1.60 17.89 -3.67
N LEU A 226 2.01 16.81 -2.99
CA LEU A 226 1.55 15.46 -3.27
C LEU A 226 0.08 15.26 -2.92
N ILE A 227 -0.38 15.80 -1.79
CA ILE A 227 -1.79 15.77 -1.39
C ILE A 227 -2.63 16.56 -2.39
N ARG A 228 -2.20 17.78 -2.72
CA ARG A 228 -2.86 18.60 -3.72
C ARG A 228 -2.94 17.88 -5.06
N PHE A 229 -1.86 17.27 -5.51
CA PHE A 229 -1.84 16.52 -6.76
C PHE A 229 -2.78 15.30 -6.73
N ALA A 230 -2.84 14.57 -5.61
CA ALA A 230 -3.77 13.46 -5.45
C ALA A 230 -5.25 13.89 -5.51
N ILE A 231 -5.57 15.07 -4.94
CA ILE A 231 -6.93 15.61 -4.89
C ILE A 231 -7.34 16.26 -6.22
N GLU A 232 -6.47 17.09 -6.79
CA GLU A 232 -6.81 17.94 -7.94
C GLU A 232 -6.42 17.31 -9.27
N GLY A 233 -5.43 16.39 -9.27
CA GLY A 233 -4.83 15.85 -10.48
C GLY A 233 -4.08 16.91 -11.30
N GLU A 234 -3.75 16.58 -12.52
CA GLU A 234 -3.32 17.58 -13.49
C GLU A 234 -4.52 18.42 -13.92
N LYS A 235 -4.39 19.74 -13.81
CA LYS A 235 -5.46 20.73 -14.04
C LYS A 235 -6.23 20.57 -15.35
N GLU A 236 -5.69 19.83 -16.31
CA GLU A 236 -6.33 19.59 -17.62
C GLU A 236 -7.16 18.29 -17.67
N THR A 237 -6.85 17.30 -16.82
CA THR A 237 -7.43 15.95 -16.91
C THR A 237 -8.81 15.84 -16.23
N PHE A 238 -9.09 16.65 -15.19
CA PHE A 238 -10.30 16.52 -14.36
C PHE A 238 -11.22 17.75 -14.36
N LYS A 239 -11.16 18.58 -15.39
CA LYS A 239 -11.93 19.84 -15.49
C LYS A 239 -13.45 19.67 -15.41
N ASN A 240 -13.99 18.47 -15.58
CA ASN A 240 -15.42 18.29 -15.82
C ASN A 240 -16.20 17.47 -14.79
N ASP A 241 -15.56 16.70 -13.90
CA ASP A 241 -16.32 15.87 -12.94
C ASP A 241 -15.90 16.03 -11.45
N GLY A 242 -14.77 16.67 -11.18
CA GLY A 242 -14.32 16.97 -9.82
C GLY A 242 -13.90 15.74 -8.98
N ASP A 243 -14.02 14.52 -9.49
CA ASP A 243 -13.64 13.28 -8.79
C ASP A 243 -12.28 12.79 -9.29
N SER A 244 -11.23 13.04 -8.51
CA SER A 244 -9.88 12.55 -8.81
C SER A 244 -9.70 11.05 -8.57
N GLY A 245 -10.65 10.41 -7.88
CA GLY A 245 -10.60 9.00 -7.51
C GLY A 245 -9.90 8.71 -6.20
N VAL A 246 -9.25 9.69 -5.55
CA VAL A 246 -8.63 9.47 -4.24
C VAL A 246 -9.70 9.41 -3.14
N ASP A 247 -9.81 8.27 -2.47
CA ASP A 247 -10.78 8.09 -1.40
C ASP A 247 -10.11 8.12 -0.01
N ILE A 248 -8.84 7.70 0.11
CA ILE A 248 -8.14 7.55 1.38
C ILE A 248 -6.66 7.92 1.22
N ILE A 249 -6.14 8.67 2.20
CA ILE A 249 -4.71 8.97 2.31
C ILE A 249 -4.24 8.57 3.71
N GLY A 250 -3.03 8.03 3.85
CA GLY A 250 -2.54 7.63 5.17
C GLY A 250 -1.07 7.36 5.26
N ALA A 251 -0.67 6.76 6.38
CA ALA A 251 0.70 6.42 6.73
C ALA A 251 0.93 4.91 6.59
N MET A 252 2.01 4.51 5.94
CA MET A 252 2.39 3.12 5.81
C MET A 252 3.90 2.94 5.86
N HIS A 253 4.33 1.69 6.09
CA HIS A 253 5.75 1.29 6.05
C HIS A 253 6.66 2.30 6.76
N CYS A 254 6.31 2.63 7.98
CA CYS A 254 7.06 3.46 8.89
C CYS A 254 7.01 2.83 10.29
N LYS A 255 8.01 3.12 11.12
CA LYS A 255 8.07 2.57 12.48
C LYS A 255 6.80 2.92 13.27
N PRO A 256 6.40 2.11 14.27
CA PRO A 256 5.13 2.30 14.98
C PRO A 256 4.96 3.65 15.70
N ASP A 257 6.02 4.39 15.92
CA ASP A 257 5.99 5.75 16.50
C ASP A 257 5.76 6.88 15.46
N ALA A 258 5.91 6.58 14.18
CA ALA A 258 5.83 7.57 13.11
C ALA A 258 4.40 7.83 12.55
N PRO A 259 3.47 6.85 12.45
CA PRO A 259 2.18 7.09 11.79
C PRO A 259 1.41 8.28 12.34
N GLY A 260 1.40 8.49 13.66
CA GLY A 260 0.73 9.64 14.28
C GLY A 260 1.25 10.98 13.75
N LYS A 261 2.56 11.12 13.57
CA LYS A 261 3.19 12.33 13.02
C LYS A 261 2.83 12.53 11.54
N VAL A 262 2.82 11.44 10.75
CA VAL A 262 2.44 11.48 9.33
C VAL A 262 0.96 11.84 9.17
N LEU A 263 0.06 11.22 9.96
CA LEU A 263 -1.36 11.52 9.94
C LEU A 263 -1.63 12.99 10.32
N GLN A 264 -0.91 13.51 11.31
CA GLN A 264 -1.00 14.92 11.69
C GLN A 264 -0.55 15.84 10.53
N ALA A 265 0.56 15.52 9.88
CA ALA A 265 1.05 16.29 8.73
C ALA A 265 0.04 16.24 7.56
N ILE A 266 -0.53 15.07 7.25
CA ILE A 266 -1.56 14.90 6.22
C ILE A 266 -2.76 15.83 6.49
N GLN A 267 -3.24 15.91 7.72
CA GLN A 267 -4.33 16.83 8.10
C GLN A 267 -3.91 18.29 8.00
N THR A 268 -2.73 18.62 8.48
CA THR A 268 -2.19 19.99 8.45
C THR A 268 -2.09 20.52 7.02
N HIS A 269 -1.74 19.64 6.07
CA HIS A 269 -1.62 20.00 4.66
C HIS A 269 -2.92 19.83 3.84
N GLY A 270 -4.07 19.79 4.52
CA GLY A 270 -5.38 19.98 3.90
C GLY A 270 -6.20 18.74 3.60
N TRP A 271 -5.71 17.52 3.91
CA TRP A 271 -6.54 16.35 3.76
C TRP A 271 -7.53 16.22 4.92
N ASN A 272 -8.81 16.30 4.60
CA ASN A 272 -9.91 16.16 5.56
C ASN A 272 -10.75 14.89 5.33
N GLY A 273 -10.29 14.00 4.46
CA GLY A 273 -10.96 12.74 4.12
C GLY A 273 -10.64 11.59 5.08
N LEU A 274 -11.02 10.39 4.67
CA LEU A 274 -10.69 9.16 5.40
C LEU A 274 -9.18 8.90 5.39
N MET A 275 -8.69 8.30 6.47
CA MET A 275 -7.27 8.00 6.62
C MET A 275 -7.03 6.53 6.98
N MET A 276 -5.81 6.06 6.71
CA MET A 276 -5.34 4.73 7.04
C MET A 276 -3.97 4.77 7.72
N ALA A 277 -3.66 3.74 8.52
CA ALA A 277 -2.34 3.54 9.11
C ALA A 277 -1.99 2.05 9.17
N TYR A 278 -0.82 1.68 8.62
CA TYR A 278 -0.26 0.34 8.69
C TYR A 278 1.28 0.38 8.72
N PRO A 279 1.84 0.38 9.94
CA PRO A 279 3.26 0.52 10.18
C PRO A 279 4.04 -0.75 9.84
N ASP A 280 5.36 -0.66 9.90
CA ASP A 280 6.26 -1.80 9.93
C ASP A 280 7.00 -1.93 11.27
N ASP A 281 7.53 -3.12 11.54
CA ASP A 281 8.46 -3.40 12.64
C ASP A 281 9.84 -3.81 12.07
N VAL A 282 10.29 -3.09 11.04
CA VAL A 282 11.60 -3.30 10.44
C VAL A 282 12.64 -2.53 11.22
N ARG A 283 13.57 -3.25 11.87
CA ARG A 283 14.68 -2.65 12.62
C ARG A 283 15.93 -2.48 11.78
N GLU A 284 16.21 -3.44 10.92
CA GLU A 284 17.40 -3.45 10.11
C GLU A 284 17.17 -4.24 8.81
N TRP A 285 17.84 -3.85 7.76
CA TRP A 285 17.95 -4.63 6.53
C TRP A 285 19.33 -5.29 6.49
N ASP A 286 19.38 -6.62 6.47
CA ASP A 286 20.61 -7.35 6.26
C ASP A 286 20.80 -7.68 4.77
N PRO A 287 21.67 -6.96 4.06
CA PRO A 287 21.89 -7.16 2.64
C PRO A 287 22.58 -8.49 2.33
N SER A 288 23.29 -9.09 3.29
CA SER A 288 24.04 -10.34 3.08
C SER A 288 23.11 -11.54 2.90
N ILE A 289 21.93 -11.49 3.49
CA ILE A 289 20.90 -12.54 3.41
C ILE A 289 19.62 -12.06 2.74
N SER A 290 19.61 -10.83 2.24
CA SER A 290 18.43 -10.19 1.65
C SER A 290 17.18 -10.35 2.54
N LYS A 291 17.35 -10.17 3.85
CA LYS A 291 16.32 -10.38 4.84
C LYS A 291 16.13 -9.13 5.71
N VAL A 292 14.90 -8.86 5.99
CA VAL A 292 14.51 -7.85 6.97
C VAL A 292 14.70 -8.43 8.36
N VAL A 293 15.49 -7.74 9.20
CA VAL A 293 15.53 -8.00 10.64
C VAL A 293 14.34 -7.25 11.25
N THR A 294 13.36 -8.02 11.67
CA THR A 294 12.16 -7.47 12.31
C THR A 294 12.38 -7.26 13.80
N GLY A 295 11.69 -6.30 14.37
CA GLY A 295 11.45 -6.26 15.80
C GLY A 295 10.62 -7.48 16.21
N ASN A 296 10.35 -7.58 17.47
CA ASN A 296 9.40 -8.53 18.03
C ASN A 296 8.39 -7.75 18.85
N ASP A 297 7.78 -6.73 18.25
CA ASP A 297 6.77 -5.96 18.96
C ASP A 297 5.63 -6.88 19.36
N PRO A 298 5.32 -6.95 20.67
CA PRO A 298 4.23 -7.77 21.13
C PRO A 298 2.91 -7.34 20.50
N VAL A 299 2.03 -8.30 20.23
CA VAL A 299 0.73 -8.05 19.57
C VAL A 299 -0.13 -7.00 20.29
N ASN A 300 -0.02 -6.90 21.63
CA ASN A 300 -0.71 -5.88 22.41
C ASN A 300 -0.12 -4.48 22.18
N VAL A 301 1.20 -4.33 22.06
CA VAL A 301 1.84 -3.05 21.75
C VAL A 301 1.42 -2.53 20.40
N PHE A 302 1.41 -3.38 19.38
CA PHE A 302 0.88 -3.05 18.07
C PHE A 302 -0.58 -2.58 18.13
N SER A 303 -1.44 -3.34 18.83
CA SER A 303 -2.85 -3.00 18.99
C SER A 303 -3.03 -1.66 19.71
N ASP A 304 -2.25 -1.38 20.76
CA ASP A 304 -2.30 -0.12 21.51
C ASP A 304 -1.92 1.08 20.61
N HIS A 305 -0.90 0.95 19.78
CA HIS A 305 -0.57 1.98 18.78
C HIS A 305 -1.72 2.23 17.82
N CYS A 306 -2.29 1.18 17.24
CA CYS A 306 -3.40 1.28 16.30
C CYS A 306 -4.62 1.96 16.93
N LEU A 307 -5.00 1.56 18.13
CA LEU A 307 -6.11 2.18 18.87
C LEU A 307 -5.81 3.64 19.26
N GLY A 308 -4.55 3.95 19.56
CA GLY A 308 -4.08 5.31 19.76
C GLY A 308 -4.33 6.20 18.55
N TRP A 309 -3.91 5.77 17.38
CA TRP A 309 -4.16 6.54 16.13
C TRP A 309 -5.65 6.68 15.83
N ARG A 310 -6.43 5.62 16.04
CA ARG A 310 -7.89 5.68 15.85
C ARG A 310 -8.58 6.69 16.78
N ARG A 311 -8.12 6.78 18.03
CA ARG A 311 -8.62 7.75 19.02
C ARG A 311 -8.21 9.18 18.66
N ASP A 312 -6.93 9.39 18.34
CA ASP A 312 -6.35 10.72 18.14
C ASP A 312 -6.72 11.28 16.74
N PHE A 313 -6.95 10.41 15.78
CA PHE A 313 -7.37 10.74 14.40
C PHE A 313 -8.69 10.02 14.06
N PRO A 314 -9.86 10.56 14.40
CA PRO A 314 -11.14 9.89 14.20
C PRO A 314 -11.46 9.49 12.76
N LYS A 315 -10.79 10.07 11.76
CA LYS A 315 -10.89 9.70 10.35
C LYS A 315 -9.90 8.62 9.92
N CYS A 316 -8.98 8.20 10.79
CA CYS A 316 -8.12 7.04 10.58
C CYS A 316 -8.91 5.76 10.89
N THR A 317 -9.73 5.35 9.93
CA THR A 317 -10.70 4.27 10.06
C THR A 317 -10.23 2.95 9.45
N ILE A 318 -9.08 2.95 8.78
CA ILE A 318 -8.42 1.74 8.29
C ILE A 318 -7.12 1.55 9.06
N LEU A 319 -6.97 0.37 9.65
CA LEU A 319 -5.77 -0.05 10.37
C LEU A 319 -5.28 -1.38 9.81
N GLY A 320 -3.98 -1.54 9.71
CA GLY A 320 -3.35 -2.76 9.19
C GLY A 320 -1.90 -2.87 9.62
N ALA A 321 -1.18 -3.78 8.99
CA ALA A 321 0.22 -4.04 9.30
C ALA A 321 1.05 -4.15 8.03
N CYS A 322 2.33 -3.81 8.12
CA CYS A 322 3.32 -4.01 7.08
C CYS A 322 4.44 -4.93 7.58
N CYS A 323 5.62 -4.87 7.00
CA CYS A 323 6.74 -5.77 7.26
C CYS A 323 7.01 -5.98 8.75
N GLY A 324 7.35 -7.23 9.13
CA GLY A 324 7.70 -7.59 10.51
C GLY A 324 6.52 -8.01 11.39
N PHE A 325 5.32 -7.63 11.04
CA PHE A 325 4.10 -8.11 11.71
C PHE A 325 3.59 -9.44 11.10
N SER A 326 2.46 -9.93 11.56
CA SER A 326 1.90 -11.23 11.14
C SER A 326 0.39 -11.26 11.26
N VAL A 327 -0.23 -12.34 10.77
CA VAL A 327 -1.66 -12.65 10.95
C VAL A 327 -2.10 -12.53 12.42
N LYS A 328 -1.23 -12.88 13.39
CA LYS A 328 -1.55 -12.79 14.83
C LYS A 328 -1.79 -11.35 15.28
N HIS A 329 -1.08 -10.39 14.72
CA HIS A 329 -1.25 -8.97 15.05
C HIS A 329 -2.60 -8.46 14.54
N ILE A 330 -3.00 -8.83 13.33
CA ILE A 330 -4.31 -8.47 12.78
C ILE A 330 -5.44 -9.12 13.59
N ALA A 331 -5.28 -10.41 13.98
CA ALA A 331 -6.27 -11.08 14.81
C ALA A 331 -6.44 -10.44 16.18
N ALA A 332 -5.32 -10.06 16.84
CA ALA A 332 -5.37 -9.37 18.13
C ALA A 332 -6.00 -7.97 18.01
N LEU A 333 -5.66 -7.23 16.96
CA LEU A 333 -6.27 -5.93 16.71
C LEU A 333 -7.77 -6.06 16.46
N ASN A 334 -8.21 -7.08 15.71
CA ASN A 334 -9.63 -7.36 15.50
C ASN A 334 -10.38 -7.59 16.83
N GLN A 335 -9.80 -8.38 17.73
CA GLN A 335 -10.37 -8.58 19.07
C GLN A 335 -10.44 -7.28 19.87
N SER A 336 -9.43 -6.42 19.75
CA SER A 336 -9.34 -5.17 20.49
C SER A 336 -10.34 -4.11 20.02
N ILE A 337 -10.77 -4.15 18.76
CA ILE A 337 -11.81 -3.25 18.21
C ILE A 337 -13.22 -3.80 18.38
N GLY A 338 -13.40 -4.96 19.00
CA GLY A 338 -14.70 -5.56 19.24
C GLY A 338 -15.27 -6.31 18.05
N GLY A 339 -14.41 -6.98 17.27
CA GLY A 339 -14.70 -7.75 16.06
C GLY A 339 -15.63 -8.92 16.22
#